data_4b9f329f90b8c22b98445e04cb2924bc
#
_entry.id   4b9f329f90b8c22b98445e04cb2924bc
#
_cell.length_a   1.000
_cell.length_b   1.000
_cell.length_c   1.000
_cell.angle_alpha   90.00
_cell.angle_beta   90.00
_cell.angle_gamma   90.00
#
_symmetry.space_group_name_H-M   'P 1'
#
loop_
_entity.id
_entity.type
_entity.pdbx_description
1 polymer ?
#
loop_
_entity_poly.entity_id
_entity_poly.type
_entity_poly.pdbx_seq_one_letter_code
_entity_poly.pdbx_strand_id
1 'polypeptide(L)'
;VGTETPRTFDIAEGASARDIADALNGSGAAVNSRATTTTNIYVEDVANTGEFSFKISNSSNPDFEQEISVTSGSASKSAALASQINTGYPNHNITASVLTDDDGNEYVQLFQANGYDIIIDEYATTPGAAINLDFGGTDELVLTGDSGAGKVVIAGTVVADAPSSFLLT
;
A
#
# COMPACT_ATOMS: atom_id res chain seq x y z
N VAL A 1 25.84 -19.01 -27.16
CA VAL A 1 25.65 -18.44 -25.84
C VAL A 1 26.05 -16.99 -25.93
N GLY A 2 25.08 -16.08 -26.06
CA GLY A 2 25.35 -14.66 -26.15
C GLY A 2 25.87 -14.16 -24.80
N THR A 3 27.09 -13.65 -24.79
CA THR A 3 27.62 -12.90 -23.65
C THR A 3 27.05 -11.49 -23.72
N GLU A 4 25.86 -11.30 -23.17
CA GLU A 4 25.39 -9.93 -22.96
C GLU A 4 26.28 -9.27 -21.90
N THR A 5 26.73 -8.07 -22.21
CA THR A 5 27.54 -7.27 -21.27
C THR A 5 26.67 -6.93 -20.06
N PRO A 6 27.13 -7.17 -18.83
CA PRO A 6 26.39 -6.75 -17.64
C PRO A 6 26.06 -5.26 -17.70
N ARG A 7 24.83 -4.93 -17.39
CA ARG A 7 24.37 -3.54 -17.28
C ARG A 7 24.13 -3.22 -15.83
N THR A 8 24.59 -2.08 -15.39
CA THR A 8 24.34 -1.53 -14.07
C THR A 8 23.42 -0.32 -14.20
N PHE A 9 22.55 -0.17 -13.24
CA PHE A 9 21.70 1.01 -13.09
C PHE A 9 21.63 1.37 -11.61
N ASP A 10 21.63 2.66 -11.33
CA ASP A 10 21.57 3.16 -9.98
C ASP A 10 20.11 3.32 -9.56
N ILE A 11 19.77 2.80 -8.38
CA ILE A 11 18.47 2.99 -7.74
C ILE A 11 18.70 3.91 -6.55
N ALA A 12 17.96 5.02 -6.52
CA ALA A 12 18.02 5.96 -5.40
C ALA A 12 17.50 5.30 -4.12
N GLU A 13 18.10 5.66 -2.99
CA GLU A 13 17.57 5.26 -1.68
C GLU A 13 16.12 5.78 -1.53
N GLY A 14 15.21 4.93 -1.08
CA GLY A 14 13.79 5.26 -0.95
C GLY A 14 13.01 5.29 -2.26
N ALA A 15 13.59 4.77 -3.37
CA ALA A 15 12.88 4.66 -4.63
C ALA A 15 11.66 3.73 -4.50
N SER A 16 10.52 4.16 -5.04
CA SER A 16 9.33 3.31 -5.11
C SER A 16 9.53 2.12 -6.06
N ALA A 17 8.68 1.10 -5.96
CA ALA A 17 8.69 -0.02 -6.91
C ALA A 17 8.49 0.46 -8.36
N ARG A 18 7.74 1.54 -8.55
CA ARG A 18 7.57 2.21 -9.84
C ARG A 18 8.90 2.71 -10.40
N ASP A 19 9.67 3.45 -9.60
CA ASP A 19 10.95 4.02 -10.03
C ASP A 19 11.94 2.90 -10.40
N ILE A 20 11.92 1.80 -9.66
CA ILE A 20 12.75 0.61 -9.94
C ILE A 20 12.33 -0.04 -11.27
N ALA A 21 11.02 -0.23 -11.50
CA ALA A 21 10.52 -0.80 -12.74
C ALA A 21 10.87 0.09 -13.96
N ASP A 22 10.76 1.40 -13.82
CA ASP A 22 11.11 2.35 -14.86
C ASP A 22 12.63 2.36 -15.15
N ALA A 23 13.48 2.28 -14.13
CA ALA A 23 14.93 2.16 -14.29
C ALA A 23 15.31 0.87 -15.02
N LEU A 24 14.67 -0.27 -14.67
CA LEU A 24 14.86 -1.55 -15.37
C LEU A 24 14.47 -1.46 -16.85
N ASN A 25 13.29 -0.92 -17.13
CA ASN A 25 12.79 -0.76 -18.50
C ASN A 25 13.65 0.22 -19.31
N GLY A 26 14.17 1.28 -18.67
CA GLY A 26 15.05 2.28 -19.29
C GLY A 26 16.49 1.82 -19.49
N SER A 27 16.93 0.72 -18.88
CA SER A 27 18.32 0.23 -18.93
C SER A 27 18.74 -0.27 -20.30
N GLY A 28 17.79 -0.46 -21.21
CA GLY A 28 18.03 -1.07 -22.54
C GLY A 28 18.35 -2.57 -22.47
N ALA A 29 18.21 -3.20 -21.31
CA ALA A 29 18.14 -4.65 -21.21
C ALA A 29 16.81 -5.14 -21.81
N ALA A 30 16.76 -6.36 -22.31
CA ALA A 30 15.51 -6.97 -22.79
C ALA A 30 14.66 -7.43 -21.59
N VAL A 31 14.32 -6.50 -20.71
CA VAL A 31 13.53 -6.73 -19.50
C VAL A 31 12.23 -5.93 -19.63
N ASN A 32 11.11 -6.55 -19.32
CA ASN A 32 9.84 -5.88 -19.19
C ASN A 32 9.42 -5.92 -17.71
N SER A 33 9.47 -4.78 -17.05
CA SER A 33 9.18 -4.66 -15.62
C SER A 33 7.89 -3.90 -15.39
N ARG A 34 7.10 -4.37 -14.44
CA ARG A 34 5.90 -3.70 -13.94
C ARG A 34 5.93 -3.65 -12.42
N ALA A 35 5.30 -2.67 -11.85
CA ALA A 35 5.19 -2.51 -10.40
C ALA A 35 3.73 -2.36 -9.99
N THR A 36 3.39 -2.90 -8.83
CA THR A 36 2.10 -2.70 -8.16
C THR A 36 2.33 -2.61 -6.65
N THR A 37 1.43 -1.93 -5.94
CA THR A 37 1.44 -1.90 -4.47
C THR A 37 0.13 -2.43 -3.95
N THR A 38 0.19 -3.40 -3.05
CA THR A 38 -0.99 -4.02 -2.44
C THR A 38 -0.75 -4.18 -0.94
N THR A 39 -1.76 -3.89 -0.14
CA THR A 39 -1.78 -4.16 1.29
C THR A 39 -3.20 -4.44 1.75
N ASN A 40 -3.34 -5.17 2.85
CA ASN A 40 -4.62 -5.46 3.45
C ASN A 40 -4.74 -4.70 4.79
N ILE A 41 -5.91 -4.17 5.05
CA ILE A 41 -6.25 -3.50 6.31
C ILE A 41 -7.35 -4.31 6.98
N TYR A 42 -7.05 -4.89 8.13
CA TYR A 42 -8.04 -5.48 9.02
C TYR A 42 -8.46 -4.43 10.05
N VAL A 43 -9.76 -4.21 10.17
CA VAL A 43 -10.31 -3.28 11.15
C VAL A 43 -10.75 -4.06 12.37
N GLU A 44 -9.97 -3.98 13.44
CA GLU A 44 -10.33 -4.58 14.72
C GLU A 44 -11.16 -3.59 15.54
N ASP A 45 -12.40 -3.97 15.82
CA ASP A 45 -13.28 -3.21 16.70
C ASP A 45 -14.17 -4.17 17.51
N VAL A 46 -13.64 -4.57 18.63
CA VAL A 46 -14.25 -5.58 19.52
C VAL A 46 -15.63 -5.17 20.03
N ALA A 47 -15.96 -3.90 20.03
CA ALA A 47 -17.21 -3.37 20.60
C ALA A 47 -18.08 -2.58 19.61
N ASN A 48 -17.64 -2.42 18.36
CA ASN A 48 -18.26 -1.53 17.35
C ASN A 48 -18.46 -0.08 17.84
N THR A 49 -17.68 0.34 18.82
CA THR A 49 -17.73 1.68 19.44
C THR A 49 -16.52 2.53 19.11
N GLY A 50 -15.48 1.92 18.56
CA GLY A 50 -14.25 2.61 18.23
C GLY A 50 -14.37 3.46 16.96
N GLU A 51 -13.62 4.54 16.94
CA GLU A 51 -13.46 5.43 15.79
C GLU A 51 -11.98 5.50 15.45
N PHE A 52 -11.66 5.62 14.18
CA PHE A 52 -10.29 5.86 13.75
C PHE A 52 -10.24 6.83 12.58
N SER A 53 -9.13 7.54 12.49
CA SER A 53 -8.84 8.43 11.36
C SER A 53 -7.37 8.34 10.99
N PHE A 54 -7.07 8.64 9.73
CA PHE A 54 -5.72 8.77 9.20
C PHE A 54 -5.75 9.56 7.89
N LYS A 55 -4.57 9.97 7.44
CA LYS A 55 -4.40 10.52 6.10
C LYS A 55 -3.81 9.47 5.18
N ILE A 56 -4.29 9.41 3.93
CA ILE A 56 -3.75 8.53 2.89
C ILE A 56 -3.30 9.34 1.70
N SER A 57 -2.13 8.99 1.18
CA SER A 57 -1.53 9.57 -0.02
C SER A 57 -0.70 8.52 -0.76
N ASN A 58 -0.04 8.91 -1.84
CA ASN A 58 0.95 8.07 -2.51
C ASN A 58 2.23 8.84 -2.81
N SER A 59 3.33 8.13 -3.10
CA SER A 59 4.63 8.75 -3.35
C SER A 59 4.72 9.58 -4.64
N SER A 60 3.77 9.43 -5.59
CA SER A 60 3.73 10.27 -6.79
C SER A 60 3.09 11.64 -6.57
N ASN A 61 2.25 11.76 -5.56
CA ASN A 61 1.55 12.98 -5.20
C ASN A 61 1.47 13.14 -3.67
N PRO A 62 2.64 13.29 -3.00
CA PRO A 62 2.70 13.30 -1.55
C PRO A 62 2.04 14.54 -0.91
N ASP A 63 1.86 15.60 -1.68
CA ASP A 63 1.20 16.83 -1.21
C ASP A 63 -0.33 16.69 -1.15
N PHE A 64 -0.87 15.66 -1.81
CA PHE A 64 -2.29 15.34 -1.73
C PHE A 64 -2.52 14.31 -0.64
N GLU A 65 -3.07 14.74 0.46
CA GLU A 65 -3.47 13.89 1.58
C GLU A 65 -5.00 13.86 1.67
N GLN A 66 -5.56 12.66 1.59
CA GLN A 66 -6.99 12.46 1.84
C GLN A 66 -7.18 12.07 3.30
N GLU A 67 -8.00 12.84 4.01
CA GLU A 67 -8.44 12.46 5.36
C GLU A 67 -9.49 11.34 5.27
N ILE A 68 -9.26 10.28 6.02
CA ILE A 68 -10.16 9.15 6.22
C ILE A 68 -10.63 9.21 7.67
N SER A 69 -11.94 9.11 7.90
CA SER A 69 -12.51 9.07 9.25
C SER A 69 -13.66 8.07 9.29
N VAL A 70 -13.48 7.00 10.05
CA VAL A 70 -14.50 5.96 10.25
C VAL A 70 -15.04 6.07 11.67
N THR A 71 -16.32 6.39 11.76
CA THR A 71 -17.00 6.66 13.04
C THR A 71 -17.64 5.41 13.64
N SER A 72 -17.93 5.48 14.93
CA SER A 72 -18.71 4.48 15.64
C SER A 72 -20.09 4.28 15.03
N GLY A 73 -20.62 3.05 15.09
CA GLY A 73 -21.97 2.74 14.60
C GLY A 73 -22.09 2.56 13.08
N SER A 74 -20.99 2.60 12.31
CA SER A 74 -21.01 2.17 10.92
C SER A 74 -21.38 0.68 10.84
N ALA A 75 -22.34 0.33 9.99
CA ALA A 75 -22.82 -1.06 9.83
C ALA A 75 -21.71 -2.03 9.40
N SER A 76 -20.76 -1.54 8.58
CA SER A 76 -19.49 -2.19 8.30
C SER A 76 -18.43 -1.08 8.22
N LYS A 77 -17.40 -1.18 9.07
CA LYS A 77 -16.28 -0.23 9.06
C LYS A 77 -15.39 -0.43 7.84
N SER A 78 -15.20 -1.67 7.41
CA SER A 78 -14.47 -1.99 6.19
C SER A 78 -15.13 -1.37 4.96
N ALA A 79 -16.47 -1.45 4.85
CA ALA A 79 -17.21 -0.81 3.76
C ALA A 79 -17.11 0.72 3.80
N ALA A 80 -17.20 1.33 4.99
CA ALA A 80 -17.05 2.77 5.17
C ALA A 80 -15.63 3.23 4.78
N LEU A 81 -14.62 2.51 5.24
CA LEU A 81 -13.20 2.74 4.90
C LEU A 81 -12.97 2.67 3.39
N ALA A 82 -13.37 1.57 2.76
CA ALA A 82 -13.20 1.37 1.31
C ALA A 82 -13.91 2.47 0.50
N SER A 83 -15.14 2.83 0.89
CA SER A 83 -15.90 3.89 0.23
C SER A 83 -15.18 5.24 0.31
N GLN A 84 -14.66 5.62 1.47
CA GLN A 84 -13.96 6.89 1.62
C GLN A 84 -12.68 6.92 0.78
N ILE A 85 -11.84 5.88 0.84
CA ILE A 85 -10.61 5.80 0.03
C ILE A 85 -10.94 5.95 -1.46
N ASN A 86 -11.95 5.25 -1.95
CA ASN A 86 -12.34 5.30 -3.36
C ASN A 86 -12.82 6.70 -3.81
N THR A 87 -13.31 7.55 -2.92
CA THR A 87 -13.67 8.94 -3.29
C THR A 87 -12.44 9.79 -3.65
N GLY A 88 -11.27 9.48 -3.09
CA GLY A 88 -10.00 10.15 -3.40
C GLY A 88 -9.23 9.55 -4.58
N TYR A 89 -9.72 8.47 -5.19
CA TYR A 89 -9.05 7.76 -6.28
C TYR A 89 -8.46 8.66 -7.37
N PRO A 90 -9.17 9.69 -7.87
CA PRO A 90 -8.62 10.54 -8.95
C PRO A 90 -7.32 11.26 -8.59
N ASN A 91 -7.01 11.39 -7.31
CA ASN A 91 -5.85 12.12 -6.83
C ASN A 91 -4.68 11.21 -6.40
N HIS A 92 -4.96 10.06 -5.80
CA HIS A 92 -3.92 9.13 -5.32
C HIS A 92 -3.87 7.79 -6.04
N ASN A 93 -4.81 7.51 -6.97
CA ASN A 93 -4.86 6.26 -7.74
C ASN A 93 -4.82 4.98 -6.88
N ILE A 94 -5.32 5.04 -5.64
CA ILE A 94 -5.46 3.89 -4.77
C ILE A 94 -6.93 3.45 -4.81
N THR A 95 -7.16 2.18 -5.12
CA THR A 95 -8.48 1.56 -5.00
C THR A 95 -8.57 0.75 -3.73
N ALA A 96 -9.76 0.66 -3.15
CA ALA A 96 -10.04 -0.12 -1.96
C ALA A 96 -11.22 -1.07 -2.22
N SER A 97 -11.05 -2.34 -1.87
CA SER A 97 -12.06 -3.39 -2.02
C SER A 97 -12.24 -4.14 -0.70
N VAL A 98 -13.48 -4.39 -0.32
CA VAL A 98 -13.78 -5.24 0.85
C VAL A 98 -13.74 -6.70 0.41
N LEU A 99 -12.94 -7.49 1.08
CA LEU A 99 -12.76 -8.92 0.84
C LEU A 99 -12.91 -9.69 2.15
N THR A 100 -12.99 -11.02 2.08
CA THR A 100 -13.06 -11.91 3.23
C THR A 100 -11.97 -12.96 3.09
N ASP A 101 -11.25 -13.22 4.17
CA ASP A 101 -10.22 -14.26 4.22
C ASP A 101 -10.82 -15.67 4.39
N ASP A 102 -9.97 -16.69 4.40
CA ASP A 102 -10.39 -18.11 4.54
C ASP A 102 -11.00 -18.42 5.91
N ASP A 103 -10.72 -17.61 6.92
CA ASP A 103 -11.25 -17.71 8.28
C ASP A 103 -12.58 -16.95 8.47
N GLY A 104 -13.01 -16.22 7.43
CA GLY A 104 -14.24 -15.45 7.42
C GLY A 104 -14.11 -14.02 7.95
N ASN A 105 -12.88 -13.51 8.17
CA ASN A 105 -12.64 -12.15 8.59
C ASN A 105 -12.70 -11.20 7.40
N GLU A 106 -13.41 -10.08 7.57
CA GLU A 106 -13.51 -9.03 6.58
C GLU A 106 -12.27 -8.11 6.63
N TYR A 107 -11.70 -7.79 5.48
CA TYR A 107 -10.59 -6.85 5.35
C TYR A 107 -10.76 -5.92 4.14
N VAL A 108 -10.04 -4.81 4.14
CA VAL A 108 -9.98 -3.89 3.02
C VAL A 108 -8.64 -4.05 2.32
N GLN A 109 -8.67 -4.52 1.08
CA GLN A 109 -7.48 -4.56 0.24
C GLN A 109 -7.30 -3.22 -0.45
N LEU A 110 -6.15 -2.61 -0.25
CA LEU A 110 -5.69 -1.45 -1.01
C LEU A 110 -4.84 -1.89 -2.19
N PHE A 111 -5.07 -1.28 -3.34
CA PHE A 111 -4.32 -1.57 -4.54
C PHE A 111 -3.97 -0.28 -5.29
N GLN A 112 -2.68 -0.13 -5.61
CA GLN A 112 -2.12 0.95 -6.42
C GLN A 112 -1.44 0.34 -7.66
N ALA A 113 -2.05 0.53 -8.83
CA ALA A 113 -1.71 -0.18 -10.06
C ALA A 113 -0.35 0.22 -10.67
N ASN A 114 0.20 1.36 -10.29
CA ASN A 114 1.44 1.90 -10.86
C ASN A 114 2.69 1.60 -10.03
N GLY A 115 2.55 0.99 -8.83
CA GLY A 115 3.66 0.65 -7.95
C GLY A 115 4.26 1.82 -7.19
N TYR A 116 3.55 2.94 -7.09
CA TYR A 116 3.90 3.99 -6.15
C TYR A 116 3.61 3.54 -4.72
N ASP A 117 4.39 4.00 -3.76
CA ASP A 117 4.17 3.65 -2.37
C ASP A 117 2.85 4.23 -1.86
N ILE A 118 2.13 3.46 -1.06
CA ILE A 118 0.97 3.93 -0.31
C ILE A 118 1.48 4.49 1.02
N ILE A 119 1.06 5.69 1.35
CA ILE A 119 1.48 6.39 2.57
C ILE A 119 0.24 6.57 3.47
N ILE A 120 0.35 6.09 4.71
CA ILE A 120 -0.62 6.32 5.78
C ILE A 120 0.07 7.18 6.84
N ASP A 121 -0.56 8.29 7.22
CA ASP A 121 0.00 9.26 8.16
C ASP A 121 -1.08 9.76 9.14
N GLU A 122 -0.66 10.38 10.23
CA GLU A 122 -1.51 11.00 11.24
C GLU A 122 -2.62 10.06 11.77
N TYR A 123 -2.27 8.80 12.03
CA TYR A 123 -3.22 7.83 12.57
C TYR A 123 -3.67 8.21 13.99
N ALA A 124 -4.98 8.26 14.19
CA ALA A 124 -5.60 8.47 15.49
C ALA A 124 -6.77 7.51 15.70
N THR A 125 -6.96 7.03 16.90
CA THR A 125 -8.05 6.13 17.25
C THR A 125 -8.58 6.41 18.64
N THR A 126 -9.87 6.13 18.85
CA THR A 126 -10.44 6.08 20.19
C THR A 126 -10.13 4.72 20.86
N PRO A 127 -10.11 4.65 22.20
CA PRO A 127 -9.87 3.39 22.89
C PRO A 127 -10.80 2.27 22.42
N GLY A 128 -10.21 1.12 22.06
CA GLY A 128 -10.96 -0.07 21.63
C GLY A 128 -11.05 -0.25 20.10
N ALA A 129 -10.56 0.69 19.31
CA ALA A 129 -10.37 0.50 17.87
C ALA A 129 -8.89 0.32 17.55
N ALA A 130 -8.59 -0.53 16.57
CA ALA A 130 -7.28 -0.70 15.99
C ALA A 130 -7.44 -0.97 14.49
N ILE A 131 -6.41 -0.66 13.72
CA ILE A 131 -6.27 -1.22 12.37
C ILE A 131 -4.97 -2.00 12.30
N ASN A 132 -5.05 -3.17 11.70
CA ASN A 132 -3.92 -4.02 11.41
C ASN A 132 -3.60 -3.92 9.93
N LEU A 133 -2.36 -3.60 9.63
CA LEU A 133 -1.83 -3.59 8.27
C LEU A 133 -1.09 -4.90 8.02
N ASP A 134 -1.61 -5.71 7.10
CA ASP A 134 -0.97 -6.93 6.62
C ASP A 134 -0.33 -6.67 5.25
N PHE A 135 0.97 -6.81 5.20
CA PHE A 135 1.80 -6.61 4.01
C PHE A 135 2.01 -7.89 3.19
N GLY A 136 1.23 -8.94 3.47
CA GLY A 136 1.30 -10.22 2.76
C GLY A 136 2.45 -11.12 3.21
N GLY A 137 2.84 -11.03 4.48
CA GLY A 137 3.89 -11.83 5.10
C GLY A 137 3.57 -12.21 6.56
N THR A 138 4.61 -12.45 7.34
CA THR A 138 4.51 -12.68 8.79
C THR A 138 4.55 -11.37 9.60
N ASP A 139 4.78 -10.25 8.94
CA ASP A 139 4.91 -8.95 9.56
C ASP A 139 3.58 -8.22 9.51
N GLU A 140 2.97 -8.05 10.65
CA GLU A 140 1.75 -7.28 10.86
C GLU A 140 2.09 -6.02 11.65
N LEU A 141 1.63 -4.87 11.16
CA LEU A 141 1.75 -3.61 11.88
C LEU A 141 0.40 -3.22 12.48
N VAL A 142 0.32 -3.25 13.79
CA VAL A 142 -0.89 -2.85 14.52
C VAL A 142 -0.82 -1.37 14.86
N LEU A 143 -1.75 -0.58 14.33
CA LEU A 143 -1.90 0.83 14.65
C LEU A 143 -2.96 0.98 15.75
N THR A 144 -2.52 1.30 16.98
CA THR A 144 -3.37 1.46 18.16
C THR A 144 -3.09 2.76 18.88
N GLY A 145 -4.12 3.36 19.47
CA GLY A 145 -4.00 4.51 20.38
C GLY A 145 -3.69 5.83 19.68
N ASP A 146 -3.37 6.84 20.48
CA ASP A 146 -2.93 8.15 20.01
C ASP A 146 -1.46 8.08 19.53
N SER A 147 -1.17 7.27 18.55
CA SER A 147 0.14 7.30 17.90
C SER A 147 0.27 8.51 16.97
N GLY A 148 -0.28 9.64 17.40
CA GLY A 148 -0.24 10.89 16.66
C GLY A 148 1.17 11.19 16.17
N ALA A 149 1.41 10.97 14.88
CA ALA A 149 2.63 11.20 14.12
C ALA A 149 3.40 9.93 13.67
N GLY A 150 2.76 8.76 13.56
CA GLY A 150 3.39 7.62 12.87
C GLY A 150 3.09 7.64 11.37
N LYS A 151 4.11 7.84 10.55
CA LYS A 151 4.02 7.67 9.10
C LYS A 151 4.38 6.24 8.73
N VAL A 152 3.49 5.57 8.02
CA VAL A 152 3.72 4.25 7.44
C VAL A 152 3.85 4.37 5.93
N VAL A 153 4.92 3.81 5.38
CA VAL A 153 5.15 3.75 3.93
C VAL A 153 5.08 2.30 3.50
N ILE A 154 4.14 1.99 2.64
CA ILE A 154 3.90 0.66 2.10
C ILE A 154 4.50 0.61 0.70
N ALA A 155 5.63 -0.07 0.58
CA ALA A 155 6.33 -0.21 -0.69
C ALA A 155 5.64 -1.21 -1.62
N GLY A 156 5.77 -0.98 -2.92
CA GLY A 156 5.25 -1.88 -3.94
C GLY A 156 6.19 -3.04 -4.25
N THR A 157 5.70 -3.93 -5.13
CA THR A 157 6.44 -5.07 -5.65
C THR A 157 6.74 -4.87 -7.14
N VAL A 158 7.96 -5.20 -7.53
CA VAL A 158 8.38 -5.21 -8.95
C VAL A 158 8.36 -6.63 -9.47
N VAL A 159 7.71 -6.83 -10.61
CA VAL A 159 7.79 -8.07 -11.39
C VAL A 159 8.52 -7.76 -12.68
N ALA A 160 9.61 -8.47 -12.94
CA ALA A 160 10.44 -8.31 -14.12
C ALA A 160 10.46 -9.60 -14.93
N ASP A 161 10.05 -9.52 -16.20
CA ASP A 161 10.08 -10.61 -17.16
C ASP A 161 11.22 -10.38 -18.16
N ALA A 162 12.07 -11.37 -18.33
CA ALA A 162 13.16 -11.34 -19.29
C ALA A 162 13.20 -12.62 -20.15
N PRO A 163 13.54 -12.53 -21.43
CA PRO A 163 13.67 -13.69 -22.31
C PRO A 163 14.88 -14.56 -21.97
N SER A 164 15.81 -14.08 -21.17
CA SER A 164 17.00 -14.79 -20.68
C SER A 164 17.15 -14.55 -19.18
N SER A 165 17.91 -15.44 -18.48
CA SER A 165 18.17 -15.26 -17.05
C SER A 165 18.96 -13.99 -16.78
N PHE A 166 18.54 -13.23 -15.79
CA PHE A 166 19.24 -12.06 -15.25
C PHE A 166 19.41 -12.20 -13.75
N LEU A 167 20.41 -11.53 -13.20
CA LEU A 167 20.71 -11.50 -11.78
C LEU A 167 20.60 -10.05 -11.29
N LEU A 168 19.79 -9.86 -10.26
CA LEU A 168 19.79 -8.61 -9.47
C LEU A 168 20.79 -8.80 -8.33
N THR A 169 21.75 -7.93 -8.22
CA THR A 169 22.80 -7.95 -7.17
C THR A 169 22.77 -6.67 -6.36
#